data_fc392b3b90ec7998b424a8472d4a7ccb
#
_entry.id   fc392b3b90ec7998b424a8472d4a7ccb
#
_cell.length_a   1.000
_cell.length_b   1.000
_cell.length_c   1.000
_cell.angle_alpha   90.00
_cell.angle_beta   90.00
_cell.angle_gamma   90.00
#
_symmetry.space_group_name_H-M   'P 1'
#
loop_
_entity.id
_entity.type
_entity.pdbx_description
1 polymer ?
#
loop_
_entity_poly.entity_id
_entity_poly.type
_entity_poly.pdbx_seq_one_letter_code
_entity_poly.pdbx_strand_id
1 'polypeptide(L)'
;MEQKRAHGVTPGLNKDYTRRKAEHQAAFVLPYLKPGMNLLDVGCGPGTITLGLADRVKPGPVTGIDHDKINIESAEKIAVKKNITNVSFRMADAFTLPFKENSFDAVFENNLFVHLSDRAIDSAREIFRVLKNGGFFAARDADADSVVWGNQNETLKEFDKIFYLWQQSRGSEITIGKKLPVILREAGFINTIKTVSADTKGDPESVKSHAGIIISLLEGPLKKFIVDNNLGDSFFLGYLKENFISWGEHPDSFFANVHVEVIGWKQT
;
A
#
# COMPACT_ATOMS: atom_id res chain seq x y z
N MET A 1 13.37 7.42 -21.67
CA MET A 1 13.17 8.33 -20.52
C MET A 1 13.04 7.45 -19.27
N GLU A 2 14.00 7.51 -18.36
CA GLU A 2 13.87 6.87 -17.06
C GLU A 2 12.73 7.54 -16.31
N GLN A 3 11.61 6.82 -16.16
CA GLN A 3 10.53 7.30 -15.32
C GLN A 3 11.05 7.44 -13.88
N LYS A 4 10.93 8.65 -13.31
CA LYS A 4 11.16 8.89 -11.89
C LYS A 4 10.17 8.03 -11.11
N ARG A 5 10.58 6.82 -10.71
CA ARG A 5 9.85 6.04 -9.71
C ARG A 5 9.80 6.87 -8.43
N ALA A 6 8.71 6.81 -7.71
CA ALA A 6 8.58 7.47 -6.40
C ALA A 6 9.62 6.86 -5.45
N HIS A 7 10.83 7.38 -5.47
CA HIS A 7 11.95 6.92 -4.66
C HIS A 7 11.87 7.55 -3.27
N GLY A 8 11.90 6.72 -2.28
CA GLY A 8 12.13 7.09 -0.90
C GLY A 8 10.87 7.17 -0.05
N VAL A 9 10.72 6.20 0.83
CA VAL A 9 9.75 6.28 1.92
C VAL A 9 10.21 7.39 2.86
N THR A 10 9.39 8.41 3.04
CA THR A 10 9.62 9.44 4.05
C THR A 10 9.72 8.78 5.43
N PRO A 11 10.71 9.09 6.29
CA PRO A 11 10.95 8.40 7.56
C PRO A 11 9.73 8.24 8.47
N GLY A 12 8.76 9.15 8.41
CA GLY A 12 7.49 9.06 9.15
C GLY A 12 6.56 7.96 8.63
N LEU A 13 6.51 7.77 7.30
CA LEU A 13 5.70 6.72 6.66
C LEU A 13 6.26 5.32 6.93
N ASN A 14 7.56 5.19 7.15
CA ASN A 14 8.20 3.91 7.44
C ASN A 14 7.70 3.30 8.77
N LYS A 15 7.41 4.11 9.79
CA LYS A 15 6.83 3.64 11.05
C LYS A 15 5.40 3.08 10.87
N ASP A 16 4.63 3.66 9.97
CA ASP A 16 3.27 3.20 9.68
C ASP A 16 3.27 1.83 8.97
N TYR A 17 4.21 1.61 8.05
CA TYR A 17 4.36 0.31 7.36
C TYR A 17 4.74 -0.84 8.30
N THR A 18 5.57 -0.58 9.33
CA THR A 18 5.95 -1.61 10.30
C THR A 18 4.83 -1.99 11.27
N ARG A 19 3.74 -1.21 11.34
CA ARG A 19 2.55 -1.49 12.16
C ARG A 19 1.49 -2.33 11.44
N ARG A 20 1.61 -2.48 10.12
CA ARG A 20 0.64 -3.25 9.32
C ARG A 20 0.66 -4.72 9.71
N LYS A 21 -0.53 -5.35 9.66
CA LYS A 21 -0.71 -6.76 10.03
C LYS A 21 -1.61 -7.44 9.00
N ALA A 22 -1.38 -8.73 8.74
CA ALA A 22 -2.22 -9.50 7.84
C ALA A 22 -3.69 -9.54 8.28
N GLU A 23 -3.95 -9.57 9.58
CA GLU A 23 -5.30 -9.61 10.16
C GLU A 23 -6.14 -8.36 9.82
N HIS A 24 -5.51 -7.29 9.41
CA HIS A 24 -6.18 -6.05 8.98
C HIS A 24 -6.06 -5.84 7.47
N GLN A 25 -4.82 -5.67 6.96
CA GLN A 25 -4.60 -5.31 5.56
C GLN A 25 -4.80 -6.46 4.57
N ALA A 26 -4.82 -7.71 5.06
CA ALA A 26 -5.09 -8.89 4.24
C ALA A 26 -6.34 -9.67 4.70
N ALA A 27 -7.18 -9.08 5.59
CA ALA A 27 -8.36 -9.74 6.15
C ALA A 27 -9.26 -10.37 5.08
N PHE A 28 -9.46 -9.66 3.97
CA PHE A 28 -10.32 -10.08 2.86
C PHE A 28 -9.84 -11.36 2.16
N VAL A 29 -8.55 -11.64 2.16
CA VAL A 29 -7.95 -12.80 1.49
C VAL A 29 -7.74 -13.99 2.44
N LEU A 30 -7.63 -13.75 3.76
CA LEU A 30 -7.36 -14.83 4.74
C LEU A 30 -8.31 -16.04 4.64
N PRO A 31 -9.63 -15.89 4.37
CA PRO A 31 -10.53 -17.03 4.23
C PRO A 31 -10.24 -17.95 3.04
N TYR A 32 -9.52 -17.47 2.03
CA TYR A 32 -9.18 -18.22 0.81
C TYR A 32 -7.83 -18.91 0.91
N LEU A 33 -6.98 -18.51 1.86
CA LEU A 33 -5.68 -19.12 2.09
C LEU A 33 -5.84 -20.46 2.82
N LYS A 34 -5.13 -21.48 2.32
CA LYS A 34 -5.12 -22.82 2.89
C LYS A 34 -3.72 -23.25 3.27
N PRO A 35 -3.56 -24.07 4.34
CA PRO A 35 -2.28 -24.68 4.65
C PRO A 35 -1.67 -25.40 3.45
N GLY A 36 -0.37 -25.22 3.25
CA GLY A 36 0.36 -25.84 2.13
C GLY A 36 0.42 -25.00 0.85
N MET A 37 -0.34 -23.91 0.72
CA MET A 37 -0.25 -23.00 -0.44
C MET A 37 1.12 -22.37 -0.56
N ASN A 38 1.65 -22.29 -1.79
CA ASN A 38 2.80 -21.47 -2.17
C ASN A 38 2.32 -20.06 -2.53
N LEU A 39 2.72 -19.07 -1.73
CA LEU A 39 2.22 -17.69 -1.83
C LEU A 39 3.35 -16.72 -2.20
N LEU A 40 3.05 -15.78 -3.10
CA LEU A 40 3.91 -14.65 -3.44
C LEU A 40 3.28 -13.35 -2.90
N ASP A 41 4.07 -12.52 -2.21
CA ASP A 41 3.73 -11.17 -1.80
C ASP A 41 4.55 -10.17 -2.62
N VAL A 42 3.90 -9.42 -3.50
CA VAL A 42 4.54 -8.49 -4.44
C VAL A 42 4.49 -7.07 -3.87
N GLY A 43 5.67 -6.47 -3.67
CA GLY A 43 5.78 -5.19 -2.96
C GLY A 43 5.66 -5.37 -1.45
N CYS A 44 6.31 -6.40 -0.91
CA CYS A 44 6.16 -6.82 0.49
C CYS A 44 6.61 -5.77 1.53
N GLY A 45 7.34 -4.73 1.11
CA GLY A 45 7.89 -3.73 2.01
C GLY A 45 8.72 -4.35 3.14
N PRO A 46 8.56 -3.91 4.40
CA PRO A 46 9.28 -4.48 5.55
C PRO A 46 8.77 -5.87 5.98
N GLY A 47 7.90 -6.51 5.21
CA GLY A 47 7.48 -7.90 5.36
C GLY A 47 6.47 -8.17 6.48
N THR A 48 5.91 -7.17 7.13
CA THR A 48 5.05 -7.37 8.30
C THR A 48 3.73 -8.07 7.97
N ILE A 49 3.14 -7.79 6.81
CA ILE A 49 1.96 -8.51 6.29
C ILE A 49 2.38 -9.90 5.83
N THR A 50 3.46 -9.99 5.05
CA THR A 50 4.02 -11.27 4.54
C THR A 50 4.18 -12.32 5.63
N LEU A 51 4.69 -11.91 6.81
CA LEU A 51 4.88 -12.82 7.95
C LEU A 51 3.57 -13.36 8.52
N GLY A 52 2.50 -12.56 8.56
CA GLY A 52 1.19 -13.04 8.96
C GLY A 52 0.57 -13.98 7.90
N LEU A 53 0.80 -13.70 6.62
CA LEU A 53 0.40 -14.60 5.53
C LEU A 53 1.16 -15.93 5.60
N ALA A 54 2.48 -15.90 5.93
CA ALA A 54 3.29 -17.10 6.11
C ALA A 54 2.78 -17.99 7.24
N ASP A 55 2.31 -17.40 8.34
CA ASP A 55 1.69 -18.15 9.43
C ASP A 55 0.40 -18.84 8.98
N ARG A 56 -0.39 -18.18 8.13
CA ARG A 56 -1.69 -18.68 7.65
C ARG A 56 -1.57 -19.87 6.71
N VAL A 57 -0.51 -19.92 5.87
CA VAL A 57 -0.33 -20.98 4.86
C VAL A 57 0.58 -22.11 5.31
N LYS A 58 1.13 -22.10 6.52
CA LYS A 58 2.00 -23.19 7.03
C LYS A 58 1.41 -24.55 6.75
N PRO A 59 2.23 -25.53 6.29
CA PRO A 59 3.68 -25.47 6.05
C PRO A 59 4.07 -24.91 4.67
N GLY A 60 3.13 -24.36 3.91
CA GLY A 60 3.39 -23.76 2.60
C GLY A 60 4.40 -22.63 2.64
N PRO A 61 5.26 -22.50 1.62
CA PRO A 61 6.25 -21.43 1.55
C PRO A 61 5.61 -20.11 1.13
N VAL A 62 6.18 -19.01 1.65
CA VAL A 62 5.85 -17.65 1.19
C VAL A 62 7.12 -16.96 0.68
N THR A 63 7.01 -16.30 -0.46
CA THR A 63 8.06 -15.44 -0.99
C THR A 63 7.58 -14.00 -1.00
N GLY A 64 8.28 -13.11 -0.30
CA GLY A 64 8.07 -11.66 -0.41
C GLY A 64 9.08 -11.06 -1.39
N ILE A 65 8.62 -10.16 -2.27
CA ILE A 65 9.53 -9.41 -3.13
C ILE A 65 9.29 -7.90 -2.98
N ASP A 66 10.38 -7.15 -3.07
CA ASP A 66 10.36 -5.68 -3.11
C ASP A 66 11.53 -5.21 -3.99
N HIS A 67 11.44 -4.01 -4.56
CA HIS A 67 12.52 -3.42 -5.34
C HIS A 67 13.58 -2.74 -4.44
N ASP A 68 13.21 -2.39 -3.20
CA ASP A 68 14.08 -1.70 -2.25
C ASP A 68 14.82 -2.70 -1.35
N LYS A 69 16.14 -2.69 -1.43
CA LYS A 69 17.03 -3.51 -0.61
C LYS A 69 16.82 -3.30 0.89
N ILE A 70 16.55 -2.05 1.32
CA ILE A 70 16.33 -1.72 2.72
C ILE A 70 15.09 -2.43 3.26
N ASN A 71 14.03 -2.49 2.47
CA ASN A 71 12.81 -3.22 2.81
C ASN A 71 13.08 -4.71 2.98
N ILE A 72 13.82 -5.33 2.04
CA ILE A 72 14.18 -6.75 2.10
C ILE A 72 15.01 -7.07 3.33
N GLU A 73 16.08 -6.30 3.60
CA GLU A 73 16.90 -6.48 4.79
C GLU A 73 16.11 -6.32 6.10
N SER A 74 15.14 -5.41 6.12
CA SER A 74 14.24 -5.22 7.26
C SER A 74 13.33 -6.44 7.45
N ALA A 75 12.74 -6.94 6.36
CA ALA A 75 11.84 -8.08 6.37
C ALA A 75 12.55 -9.36 6.86
N GLU A 76 13.76 -9.62 6.38
CA GLU A 76 14.60 -10.74 6.83
C GLU A 76 14.89 -10.66 8.33
N LYS A 77 15.31 -9.48 8.82
CA LYS A 77 15.58 -9.27 10.27
C LYS A 77 14.35 -9.54 11.12
N ILE A 78 13.15 -9.10 10.66
CA ILE A 78 11.90 -9.30 11.40
C ILE A 78 11.53 -10.80 11.37
N ALA A 79 11.69 -11.50 10.24
CA ALA A 79 11.42 -12.93 10.13
C ALA A 79 12.26 -13.74 11.10
N VAL A 80 13.58 -13.49 11.14
CA VAL A 80 14.50 -14.12 12.08
C VAL A 80 14.08 -13.86 13.53
N LYS A 81 13.81 -12.60 13.89
CA LYS A 81 13.37 -12.22 15.24
C LYS A 81 12.07 -12.92 15.67
N LYS A 82 11.17 -13.20 14.72
CA LYS A 82 9.89 -13.89 14.99
C LYS A 82 9.95 -15.40 14.82
N ASN A 83 11.12 -15.98 14.48
CA ASN A 83 11.31 -17.41 14.22
C ASN A 83 10.35 -17.98 13.15
N ILE A 84 10.06 -17.19 12.10
CA ILE A 84 9.22 -17.64 10.97
C ILE A 84 10.15 -18.22 9.89
N THR A 85 10.01 -19.52 9.62
CA THR A 85 10.96 -20.28 8.79
C THR A 85 10.45 -20.63 7.40
N ASN A 86 9.13 -20.50 7.14
CA ASN A 86 8.53 -20.77 5.85
C ASN A 86 8.37 -19.51 4.98
N VAL A 87 9.22 -18.51 5.18
CA VAL A 87 9.24 -17.27 4.41
C VAL A 87 10.63 -16.99 3.87
N SER A 88 10.71 -16.44 2.67
CA SER A 88 11.92 -15.92 2.06
C SER A 88 11.65 -14.55 1.45
N PHE A 89 12.68 -13.69 1.43
CA PHE A 89 12.58 -12.36 0.83
C PHE A 89 13.67 -12.19 -0.23
N ARG A 90 13.35 -11.44 -1.30
CA ARG A 90 14.34 -11.15 -2.34
C ARG A 90 14.02 -9.87 -3.07
N MET A 91 15.04 -9.18 -3.54
CA MET A 91 14.87 -8.07 -4.47
C MET A 91 14.36 -8.56 -5.81
N ALA A 92 13.28 -7.95 -6.30
CA ALA A 92 12.77 -8.19 -7.66
C ALA A 92 11.94 -7.01 -8.16
N ASP A 93 11.78 -6.94 -9.49
CA ASP A 93 10.93 -5.96 -10.15
C ASP A 93 9.54 -6.60 -10.39
N ALA A 94 8.47 -5.87 -10.01
CA ALA A 94 7.09 -6.29 -10.21
C ALA A 94 6.68 -6.40 -11.70
N PHE A 95 7.45 -5.77 -12.60
CA PHE A 95 7.22 -5.83 -14.04
C PHE A 95 7.89 -7.02 -14.74
N THR A 96 8.79 -7.74 -14.04
CA THR A 96 9.50 -8.90 -14.57
C THR A 96 9.79 -9.84 -13.43
N LEU A 97 8.79 -10.64 -13.08
CA LEU A 97 8.87 -11.55 -11.93
C LEU A 97 9.85 -12.70 -12.23
N PRO A 98 10.92 -12.91 -11.43
CA PRO A 98 11.94 -13.91 -11.67
C PRO A 98 11.50 -15.33 -11.28
N PHE A 99 10.27 -15.67 -11.67
CA PHE A 99 9.66 -16.97 -11.38
C PHE A 99 9.12 -17.59 -12.67
N LYS A 100 9.06 -18.92 -12.70
CA LYS A 100 8.45 -19.66 -13.81
C LYS A 100 6.94 -19.46 -13.82
N GLU A 101 6.34 -19.68 -14.98
CA GLU A 101 4.88 -19.78 -15.10
C GLU A 101 4.32 -20.85 -14.15
N ASN A 102 3.09 -20.63 -13.67
CA ASN A 102 2.36 -21.60 -12.85
C ASN A 102 3.14 -22.04 -11.58
N SER A 103 3.79 -21.09 -10.90
CA SER A 103 4.60 -21.34 -9.70
C SER A 103 3.84 -21.20 -8.39
N PHE A 104 2.85 -20.30 -8.33
CA PHE A 104 2.20 -19.90 -7.09
C PHE A 104 0.72 -20.28 -7.08
N ASP A 105 0.23 -20.68 -5.90
CA ASP A 105 -1.20 -20.95 -5.67
C ASP A 105 -1.97 -19.66 -5.42
N ALA A 106 -1.33 -18.68 -4.79
CA ALA A 106 -1.88 -17.36 -4.51
C ALA A 106 -0.81 -16.28 -4.67
N VAL A 107 -1.24 -15.10 -5.12
CA VAL A 107 -0.43 -13.88 -5.10
C VAL A 107 -1.18 -12.80 -4.35
N PHE A 108 -0.48 -12.02 -3.55
CA PHE A 108 -1.00 -10.90 -2.77
C PHE A 108 -0.20 -9.64 -3.09
N GLU A 109 -0.86 -8.47 -3.08
CA GLU A 109 -0.22 -7.17 -3.00
C GLU A 109 -1.05 -6.22 -2.13
N ASN A 110 -0.40 -5.23 -1.53
CA ASN A 110 -1.06 -4.18 -0.77
C ASN A 110 -0.37 -2.82 -0.96
N ASN A 111 -1.07 -1.87 -1.54
CA ASN A 111 -0.56 -0.55 -1.88
C ASN A 111 0.69 -0.57 -2.77
N LEU A 112 0.77 -1.51 -3.71
CA LEU A 112 1.81 -1.54 -4.73
C LEU A 112 1.38 -0.76 -5.97
N PHE A 113 0.17 -0.99 -6.47
CA PHE A 113 -0.28 -0.46 -7.75
C PHE A 113 -0.39 1.06 -7.73
N VAL A 114 -0.64 1.67 -6.58
CA VAL A 114 -0.54 3.13 -6.36
C VAL A 114 0.81 3.70 -6.83
N HIS A 115 1.89 2.94 -6.73
CA HIS A 115 3.25 3.34 -7.15
C HIS A 115 3.59 2.95 -8.60
N LEU A 116 2.80 2.09 -9.22
CA LEU A 116 3.00 1.62 -10.59
C LEU A 116 2.18 2.42 -11.62
N SER A 117 1.17 3.16 -11.16
CA SER A 117 0.32 4.04 -11.97
C SER A 117 -0.27 3.32 -13.20
N ASP A 118 -0.09 3.88 -14.38
CA ASP A 118 -0.57 3.33 -15.66
C ASP A 118 0.05 1.97 -16.03
N ARG A 119 1.19 1.62 -15.42
CA ARG A 119 1.86 0.34 -15.62
C ARG A 119 1.39 -0.77 -14.67
N ALA A 120 0.40 -0.52 -13.80
CA ALA A 120 -0.14 -1.55 -12.91
C ALA A 120 -0.64 -2.78 -13.69
N ILE A 121 -1.17 -2.59 -14.90
CA ILE A 121 -1.60 -3.68 -15.78
C ILE A 121 -0.44 -4.61 -16.19
N ASP A 122 0.78 -4.08 -16.40
CA ASP A 122 1.94 -4.90 -16.76
C ASP A 122 2.32 -5.83 -15.61
N SER A 123 2.32 -5.29 -14.37
CA SER A 123 2.54 -6.10 -13.17
C SER A 123 1.43 -7.14 -12.97
N ALA A 124 0.17 -6.78 -13.20
CA ALA A 124 -0.95 -7.73 -13.09
C ALA A 124 -0.83 -8.88 -14.11
N ARG A 125 -0.32 -8.64 -15.32
CA ARG A 125 -0.05 -9.69 -16.33
C ARG A 125 1.10 -10.60 -15.90
N GLU A 126 2.17 -10.08 -15.32
CA GLU A 126 3.24 -10.90 -14.75
C GLU A 126 2.76 -11.74 -13.57
N ILE A 127 1.91 -11.19 -12.71
CA ILE A 127 1.25 -11.93 -11.63
C ILE A 127 0.39 -13.05 -12.21
N PHE A 128 -0.40 -12.76 -13.25
CA PHE A 128 -1.20 -13.78 -13.94
C PHE A 128 -0.33 -14.90 -14.52
N ARG A 129 0.82 -14.57 -15.11
CA ARG A 129 1.76 -15.55 -15.66
C ARG A 129 2.27 -16.53 -14.60
N VAL A 130 2.70 -16.02 -13.44
CA VAL A 130 3.30 -16.85 -12.39
C VAL A 130 2.29 -17.64 -11.55
N LEU A 131 1.02 -17.26 -11.60
CA LEU A 131 -0.05 -18.02 -10.93
C LEU A 131 -0.32 -19.34 -11.63
N LYS A 132 -0.56 -20.38 -10.85
CA LYS A 132 -1.09 -21.68 -11.33
C LYS A 132 -2.51 -21.51 -11.87
N ASN A 133 -2.92 -22.40 -12.76
CA ASN A 133 -4.34 -22.52 -13.12
C ASN A 133 -5.17 -22.84 -11.88
N GLY A 134 -6.30 -22.16 -11.70
CA GLY A 134 -7.11 -22.22 -10.50
C GLY A 134 -6.58 -21.41 -9.31
N GLY A 135 -5.38 -20.85 -9.42
CA GLY A 135 -4.82 -19.91 -8.45
C GLY A 135 -5.49 -18.53 -8.48
N PHE A 136 -5.23 -17.69 -7.49
CA PHE A 136 -5.87 -16.38 -7.38
C PHE A 136 -4.89 -15.27 -7.03
N PHE A 137 -5.24 -14.06 -7.45
CA PHE A 137 -4.58 -12.81 -7.08
C PHE A 137 -5.49 -11.99 -6.19
N ALA A 138 -4.96 -11.51 -5.07
CA ALA A 138 -5.63 -10.61 -4.14
C ALA A 138 -4.89 -9.27 -4.10
N ALA A 139 -5.55 -8.23 -4.56
CA ALA A 139 -5.04 -6.88 -4.62
C ALA A 139 -5.80 -5.94 -3.66
N ARG A 140 -5.07 -5.06 -2.98
CA ARG A 140 -5.63 -4.03 -2.08
C ARG A 140 -4.88 -2.72 -2.24
N ASP A 141 -5.53 -1.73 -2.82
CA ASP A 141 -4.94 -0.39 -3.01
C ASP A 141 -5.86 0.73 -2.54
N ALA A 142 -5.25 1.83 -2.13
CA ALA A 142 -5.94 3.02 -1.65
C ALA A 142 -6.77 3.71 -2.75
N ASP A 143 -7.87 4.31 -2.34
CA ASP A 143 -8.64 5.25 -3.15
C ASP A 143 -8.75 6.59 -2.42
N ALA A 144 -7.87 7.52 -2.75
CA ALA A 144 -7.79 8.82 -2.09
C ALA A 144 -9.02 9.73 -2.31
N ASP A 145 -9.86 9.44 -3.30
CA ASP A 145 -11.15 10.15 -3.44
C ASP A 145 -12.15 9.75 -2.35
N SER A 146 -11.89 8.65 -1.64
CA SER A 146 -12.77 8.08 -0.61
C SER A 146 -12.23 8.25 0.81
N VAL A 147 -11.31 9.20 1.02
CA VAL A 147 -10.79 9.55 2.35
C VAL A 147 -11.89 10.18 3.21
N VAL A 148 -11.94 9.79 4.48
CA VAL A 148 -12.88 10.35 5.46
C VAL A 148 -12.09 11.05 6.57
N TRP A 149 -12.39 12.33 6.75
CA TRP A 149 -11.89 13.14 7.85
C TRP A 149 -13.01 13.42 8.86
N GLY A 150 -12.88 12.99 10.09
CA GLY A 150 -13.69 13.49 11.20
C GLY A 150 -13.24 14.89 11.57
N ASN A 151 -14.20 15.72 11.98
CA ASN A 151 -13.96 17.15 12.24
C ASN A 151 -13.32 17.87 11.03
N GLN A 152 -13.83 17.58 9.83
CA GLN A 152 -13.32 18.14 8.58
C GLN A 152 -13.62 19.64 8.49
N ASN A 153 -12.65 20.41 7.95
CA ASN A 153 -12.79 21.83 7.62
C ASN A 153 -12.24 22.10 6.21
N GLU A 154 -12.38 23.33 5.73
CA GLU A 154 -11.92 23.70 4.38
C GLU A 154 -10.40 23.56 4.21
N THR A 155 -9.63 23.73 5.28
CA THR A 155 -8.17 23.57 5.27
C THR A 155 -7.75 22.13 4.98
N LEU A 156 -8.46 21.14 5.57
CA LEU A 156 -8.21 19.72 5.29
C LEU A 156 -8.54 19.37 3.83
N LYS A 157 -9.63 19.93 3.29
CA LYS A 157 -9.98 19.73 1.88
C LYS A 157 -8.96 20.34 0.93
N GLU A 158 -8.40 21.49 1.28
CA GLU A 158 -7.33 22.12 0.49
C GLU A 158 -6.05 21.31 0.54
N PHE A 159 -5.69 20.79 1.73
CA PHE A 159 -4.57 19.88 1.88
C PHE A 159 -4.73 18.61 1.02
N ASP A 160 -5.91 18.00 0.96
CA ASP A 160 -6.15 16.81 0.14
C ASP A 160 -5.85 17.08 -1.34
N LYS A 161 -6.27 18.23 -1.87
CA LYS A 161 -5.97 18.63 -3.25
C LYS A 161 -4.47 18.77 -3.50
N ILE A 162 -3.78 19.45 -2.58
CA ILE A 162 -2.32 19.66 -2.68
C ILE A 162 -1.59 18.32 -2.57
N PHE A 163 -2.01 17.46 -1.64
CA PHE A 163 -1.43 16.14 -1.46
C PHE A 163 -1.62 15.26 -2.71
N TYR A 164 -2.80 15.31 -3.33
CA TYR A 164 -3.08 14.63 -4.59
C TYR A 164 -2.11 15.10 -5.70
N LEU A 165 -2.00 16.40 -5.92
CA LEU A 165 -1.09 16.96 -6.92
C LEU A 165 0.38 16.57 -6.66
N TRP A 166 0.79 16.58 -5.39
CA TRP A 166 2.12 16.17 -5.02
C TRP A 166 2.40 14.70 -5.33
N GLN A 167 1.46 13.82 -5.02
CA GLN A 167 1.59 12.40 -5.33
C GLN A 167 1.63 12.14 -6.84
N GLN A 168 0.77 12.81 -7.61
CA GLN A 168 0.82 12.74 -9.08
C GLN A 168 2.17 13.20 -9.64
N SER A 169 2.73 14.29 -9.11
CA SER A 169 4.05 14.79 -9.55
C SER A 169 5.19 13.79 -9.31
N ARG A 170 4.99 12.81 -8.44
CA ARG A 170 5.89 11.71 -8.12
C ARG A 170 5.61 10.43 -8.91
N GLY A 171 4.61 10.46 -9.78
CA GLY A 171 4.19 9.32 -10.59
C GLY A 171 3.30 8.32 -9.84
N SER A 172 2.72 8.70 -8.69
CA SER A 172 1.77 7.86 -7.96
C SER A 172 0.33 8.12 -8.42
N GLU A 173 -0.46 7.05 -8.55
CA GLU A 173 -1.90 7.12 -8.84
C GLU A 173 -2.68 6.72 -7.58
N ILE A 174 -2.91 7.68 -6.69
CA ILE A 174 -3.50 7.42 -5.37
C ILE A 174 -5.02 7.12 -5.39
N THR A 175 -5.62 7.10 -6.57
CA THR A 175 -7.02 6.67 -6.79
C THR A 175 -7.10 5.33 -7.52
N ILE A 176 -5.99 4.58 -7.59
CA ILE A 176 -5.87 3.32 -8.32
C ILE A 176 -6.83 2.24 -7.80
N GLY A 177 -7.20 2.31 -6.52
CA GLY A 177 -8.07 1.30 -5.89
C GLY A 177 -9.32 1.02 -6.70
N LYS A 178 -10.06 2.06 -7.12
CA LYS A 178 -11.27 1.88 -7.95
C LYS A 178 -11.00 1.36 -9.36
N LYS A 179 -9.74 1.36 -9.83
CA LYS A 179 -9.33 0.79 -11.12
C LYS A 179 -8.95 -0.69 -11.02
N LEU A 180 -8.72 -1.24 -9.82
CA LEU A 180 -8.34 -2.65 -9.62
C LEU A 180 -9.25 -3.64 -10.34
N PRO A 181 -10.59 -3.53 -10.31
CA PRO A 181 -11.46 -4.48 -11.01
C PRO A 181 -11.21 -4.52 -12.52
N VAL A 182 -10.94 -3.36 -13.13
CA VAL A 182 -10.63 -3.25 -14.56
C VAL A 182 -9.25 -3.83 -14.86
N ILE A 183 -8.24 -3.47 -14.06
CA ILE A 183 -6.87 -3.95 -14.20
C ILE A 183 -6.82 -5.49 -14.14
N LEU A 184 -7.47 -6.10 -13.13
CA LEU A 184 -7.49 -7.55 -13.02
C LEU A 184 -8.20 -8.21 -14.21
N ARG A 185 -9.36 -7.68 -14.64
CA ARG A 185 -10.08 -8.21 -15.80
C ARG A 185 -9.23 -8.15 -17.07
N GLU A 186 -8.56 -7.04 -17.33
CA GLU A 186 -7.72 -6.85 -18.52
C GLU A 186 -6.42 -7.65 -18.47
N ALA A 187 -5.97 -8.03 -17.27
CA ALA A 187 -4.88 -8.99 -17.09
C ALA A 187 -5.30 -10.46 -17.30
N GLY A 188 -6.61 -10.75 -17.42
CA GLY A 188 -7.14 -12.08 -17.71
C GLY A 188 -7.79 -12.78 -16.50
N PHE A 189 -7.89 -12.12 -15.34
CA PHE A 189 -8.55 -12.70 -14.17
C PHE A 189 -10.07 -12.72 -14.34
N ILE A 190 -10.67 -13.80 -13.86
CA ILE A 190 -12.13 -14.04 -13.89
C ILE A 190 -12.69 -14.20 -12.46
N ASN A 191 -14.03 -14.30 -12.36
CA ASN A 191 -14.76 -14.56 -11.10
C ASN A 191 -14.35 -13.58 -9.97
N THR A 192 -14.20 -12.28 -10.28
CA THR A 192 -13.69 -11.31 -9.33
C THR A 192 -14.66 -11.02 -8.18
N ILE A 193 -14.17 -11.08 -6.95
CA ILE A 193 -14.84 -10.58 -5.75
C ILE A 193 -14.26 -9.20 -5.43
N LYS A 194 -15.12 -8.23 -5.11
CA LYS A 194 -14.75 -6.86 -4.77
C LYS A 194 -15.29 -6.52 -3.41
N THR A 195 -14.43 -5.97 -2.55
CA THR A 195 -14.79 -5.46 -1.23
C THR A 195 -14.07 -4.13 -0.98
N VAL A 196 -14.36 -3.50 0.13
CA VAL A 196 -13.64 -2.32 0.59
C VAL A 196 -13.33 -2.47 2.07
N SER A 197 -12.21 -1.91 2.49
CA SER A 197 -11.84 -1.76 3.89
C SER A 197 -11.27 -0.37 4.14
N ALA A 198 -11.08 -0.01 5.41
CA ALA A 198 -10.48 1.27 5.76
C ALA A 198 -9.36 1.08 6.78
N ASP A 199 -8.24 1.74 6.54
CA ASP A 199 -7.20 1.95 7.55
C ASP A 199 -7.56 3.20 8.35
N THR A 200 -7.91 3.02 9.62
CA THR A 200 -8.43 4.10 10.47
C THR A 200 -7.41 4.59 11.49
N LYS A 201 -7.48 5.87 11.80
CA LYS A 201 -6.84 6.54 12.93
C LYS A 201 -7.96 7.16 13.75
N GLY A 202 -8.43 6.48 14.79
CA GLY A 202 -9.64 6.86 15.53
C GLY A 202 -9.44 6.99 17.04
N ASP A 203 -8.28 6.59 17.55
CA ASP A 203 -7.90 6.87 18.93
C ASP A 203 -7.00 8.13 19.01
N PRO A 204 -6.97 8.85 20.15
CA PRO A 204 -6.25 10.11 20.27
C PRO A 204 -4.76 10.02 19.92
N GLU A 205 -4.09 8.90 20.24
CA GLU A 205 -2.67 8.71 19.95
C GLU A 205 -2.43 8.55 18.44
N SER A 206 -3.25 7.74 17.78
CA SER A 206 -3.15 7.51 16.33
C SER A 206 -3.50 8.76 15.52
N VAL A 207 -4.50 9.55 15.94
CA VAL A 207 -4.87 10.83 15.34
C VAL A 207 -3.74 11.83 15.47
N LYS A 208 -3.18 12.01 16.67
CA LYS A 208 -2.03 12.90 16.91
C LYS A 208 -0.79 12.47 16.13
N SER A 209 -0.53 11.18 16.08
CA SER A 209 0.58 10.62 15.27
C SER A 209 0.38 10.89 13.78
N HIS A 210 -0.85 10.78 13.26
CA HIS A 210 -1.15 11.07 11.85
C HIS A 210 -0.96 12.56 11.52
N ALA A 211 -1.47 13.45 12.37
CA ALA A 211 -1.21 14.90 12.25
C ALA A 211 0.28 15.20 12.23
N GLY A 212 1.06 14.57 13.12
CA GLY A 212 2.52 14.72 13.16
C GLY A 212 3.23 14.27 11.89
N ILE A 213 2.76 13.19 11.24
CA ILE A 213 3.27 12.75 9.94
C ILE A 213 3.02 13.82 8.88
N ILE A 214 1.81 14.37 8.81
CA ILE A 214 1.45 15.44 7.85
C ILE A 214 2.29 16.68 8.09
N ILE A 215 2.45 17.11 9.33
CA ILE A 215 3.29 18.26 9.71
C ILE A 215 4.73 18.03 9.24
N SER A 216 5.28 16.83 9.44
CA SER A 216 6.63 16.50 8.95
C SER A 216 6.74 16.57 7.42
N LEU A 217 5.70 16.22 6.68
CA LEU A 217 5.65 16.40 5.23
C LEU A 217 5.62 17.88 4.85
N LEU A 218 4.84 18.70 5.55
CA LEU A 218 4.73 20.15 5.37
C LEU A 218 6.02 20.90 5.75
N GLU A 219 6.87 20.33 6.58
CA GLU A 219 8.20 20.87 6.91
C GLU A 219 9.31 20.39 5.97
N GLY A 220 9.06 19.29 5.27
CA GLY A 220 10.00 18.62 4.38
C GLY A 220 9.60 18.65 2.90
N PRO A 221 9.36 17.48 2.29
CA PRO A 221 9.23 17.38 0.84
C PRO A 221 7.99 18.08 0.27
N LEU A 222 6.89 18.13 1.02
CA LEU A 222 5.65 18.78 0.57
C LEU A 222 5.79 20.30 0.59
N LYS A 223 6.54 20.87 1.56
CA LYS A 223 6.87 22.29 1.58
C LYS A 223 7.53 22.73 0.26
N LYS A 224 8.56 21.99 -0.15
CA LYS A 224 9.27 22.30 -1.40
C LYS A 224 8.32 22.27 -2.60
N PHE A 225 7.47 21.26 -2.69
CA PHE A 225 6.48 21.15 -3.77
C PHE A 225 5.49 22.33 -3.79
N ILE A 226 4.95 22.72 -2.62
CA ILE A 226 4.02 23.85 -2.49
C ILE A 226 4.64 25.14 -2.99
N VAL A 227 5.86 25.45 -2.55
CA VAL A 227 6.56 26.71 -2.92
C VAL A 227 6.95 26.69 -4.40
N ASP A 228 7.56 25.63 -4.88
CA ASP A 228 8.05 25.52 -6.27
C ASP A 228 6.90 25.59 -7.31
N ASN A 229 5.68 25.22 -6.92
CA ASN A 229 4.50 25.24 -7.81
C ASN A 229 3.56 26.43 -7.54
N ASN A 230 3.96 27.40 -6.71
CA ASN A 230 3.14 28.56 -6.34
C ASN A 230 1.74 28.19 -5.77
N LEU A 231 1.65 27.09 -5.02
CA LEU A 231 0.42 26.63 -4.37
C LEU A 231 0.20 27.27 -2.99
N GLY A 232 1.19 27.97 -2.47
CA GLY A 232 1.14 28.69 -1.20
C GLY A 232 2.52 29.25 -0.79
N ASP A 233 2.47 30.16 0.16
CA ASP A 233 3.65 30.81 0.76
C ASP A 233 3.94 30.30 2.19
N SER A 234 4.87 30.95 2.88
CA SER A 234 5.21 30.63 4.26
C SER A 234 4.06 30.84 5.25
N PHE A 235 3.20 31.82 5.00
CA PHE A 235 2.01 32.08 5.83
C PHE A 235 1.01 30.94 5.67
N PHE A 236 0.72 30.53 4.45
CA PHE A 236 -0.18 29.39 4.16
C PHE A 236 0.34 28.08 4.76
N LEU A 237 1.64 27.80 4.67
CA LEU A 237 2.26 26.64 5.30
C LEU A 237 2.12 26.66 6.82
N GLY A 238 2.30 27.83 7.45
CA GLY A 238 2.05 28.02 8.88
C GLY A 238 0.60 27.72 9.25
N TYR A 239 -0.34 28.27 8.48
CA TYR A 239 -1.77 28.05 8.66
C TYR A 239 -2.16 26.57 8.54
N LEU A 240 -1.67 25.84 7.53
CA LEU A 240 -1.89 24.38 7.41
C LEU A 240 -1.38 23.64 8.64
N LYS A 241 -0.17 23.93 9.10
CA LYS A 241 0.43 23.27 10.28
C LYS A 241 -0.39 23.48 11.55
N GLU A 242 -0.79 24.72 11.82
CA GLU A 242 -1.62 25.03 13.00
C GLU A 242 -2.96 24.30 12.97
N ASN A 243 -3.59 24.21 11.77
CA ASN A 243 -4.81 23.45 11.60
C ASN A 243 -4.61 21.95 11.88
N PHE A 244 -3.50 21.33 11.41
CA PHE A 244 -3.22 19.93 11.71
C PHE A 244 -2.85 19.68 13.17
N ILE A 245 -2.21 20.62 13.85
CA ILE A 245 -2.00 20.56 15.31
C ILE A 245 -3.34 20.56 16.02
N SER A 246 -4.21 21.53 15.73
CA SER A 246 -5.53 21.64 16.31
C SER A 246 -6.42 20.42 16.04
N TRP A 247 -6.41 19.95 14.78
CA TRP A 247 -7.13 18.73 14.38
C TRP A 247 -6.61 17.51 15.14
N GLY A 248 -5.29 17.37 15.28
CA GLY A 248 -4.66 16.25 15.98
C GLY A 248 -4.96 16.18 17.47
N GLU A 249 -5.45 17.27 18.06
CA GLU A 249 -5.80 17.38 19.48
C GLU A 249 -7.33 17.42 19.72
N HIS A 250 -8.14 17.53 18.67
CA HIS A 250 -9.58 17.63 18.81
C HIS A 250 -10.23 16.27 19.08
N PRO A 251 -11.13 16.14 20.07
CA PRO A 251 -11.70 14.86 20.50
C PRO A 251 -12.54 14.14 19.43
N ASP A 252 -13.14 14.89 18.50
CA ASP A 252 -13.99 14.34 17.43
C ASP A 252 -13.22 14.06 16.14
N SER A 253 -11.90 14.27 16.15
CA SER A 253 -11.07 14.01 14.97
C SER A 253 -10.83 12.53 14.79
N PHE A 254 -10.96 12.07 13.55
CA PHE A 254 -10.50 10.76 13.09
C PHE A 254 -10.16 10.83 11.61
N PHE A 255 -9.41 9.86 11.14
CA PHE A 255 -9.04 9.72 9.74
C PHE A 255 -9.29 8.27 9.28
N ALA A 256 -9.85 8.10 8.09
CA ALA A 256 -9.95 6.80 7.47
C ALA A 256 -9.53 6.88 5.99
N ASN A 257 -8.58 6.04 5.61
CA ASN A 257 -8.17 5.85 4.23
C ASN A 257 -8.82 4.58 3.69
N VAL A 258 -9.71 4.75 2.72
CA VAL A 258 -10.43 3.63 2.10
C VAL A 258 -9.54 2.93 1.10
N HIS A 259 -9.61 1.60 1.11
CA HIS A 259 -8.92 0.73 0.17
C HIS A 259 -9.95 -0.14 -0.55
N VAL A 260 -9.80 -0.24 -1.86
CA VAL A 260 -10.54 -1.22 -2.67
C VAL A 260 -9.76 -2.53 -2.68
N GLU A 261 -10.48 -3.62 -2.51
CA GLU A 261 -9.95 -4.97 -2.45
C GLU A 261 -10.56 -5.81 -3.57
N VAL A 262 -9.74 -6.54 -4.29
CA VAL A 262 -10.20 -7.41 -5.38
C VAL A 262 -9.48 -8.75 -5.31
N ILE A 263 -10.25 -9.85 -5.35
CA ILE A 263 -9.71 -11.18 -5.59
C ILE A 263 -10.17 -11.61 -6.98
N GLY A 264 -9.24 -12.06 -7.81
CA GLY A 264 -9.53 -12.61 -9.14
C GLY A 264 -8.81 -13.94 -9.37
N TRP A 265 -9.44 -14.87 -10.07
CA TRP A 265 -8.91 -16.21 -10.32
C TRP A 265 -8.36 -16.35 -11.73
N LYS A 266 -7.26 -17.09 -11.87
CA LYS A 266 -6.78 -17.58 -13.15
C LYS A 266 -7.60 -18.82 -13.52
N GLN A 267 -8.13 -18.83 -14.75
CA GLN A 267 -8.93 -19.96 -15.23
C GLN A 267 -8.14 -21.27 -15.16
N THR A 268 -8.87 -22.37 -14.91
CA THR A 268 -8.32 -23.74 -14.87
C THR A 268 -7.93 -24.23 -16.25
#